data_9c2eae17285f61d22801d41d6631aba2
#
_entry.id   9c2eae17285f61d22801d41d6631aba2
#
_cell.length_a   1.000
_cell.length_b   1.000
_cell.length_c   1.000
_cell.angle_alpha   90.00
_cell.angle_beta   90.00
_cell.angle_gamma   90.00
#
_symmetry.space_group_name_H-M   'P 1'
#
loop_
_entity.id
_entity.type
_entity.pdbx_description
1 polymer ?
#
loop_
_entity_poly.entity_id
_entity_poly.type
_entity_poly.pdbx_seq_one_letter_code
_entity_poly.pdbx_strand_id
1 'polypeptide(L)'
;MRESGAPCRPQIPRRGIMLVLSSPSGAGKTTISRQLLGRTDHLTMSVSATTRPPRPGETDGTDYVFLSDQEFAARLAAGQFLEHASVFGNRYGTLREPVEAALARGDDVLFDVDWQGTQQLRHSDGADLVTVFVLPPSHDELERRLTKRAQDPDEVVRARMAKAAGEISHWAEYDYIVVNSDVETAVQKVEAILTAERHRRHRLIGLGAFISDLCQAAAAGRALPSLP
;
A
#
# COMPACT_ATOMS: atom_id res chain seq x y z
N MET A 1 -2.33 27.83 -33.90
CA MET A 1 -1.58 26.80 -33.16
C MET A 1 -0.94 27.50 -31.98
N ARG A 2 -1.44 27.27 -30.76
CA ARG A 2 -0.80 27.74 -29.52
C ARG A 2 -0.33 26.52 -28.82
N GLU A 3 1.00 26.32 -28.82
CA GLU A 3 1.64 25.31 -27.98
C GLU A 3 1.45 25.74 -26.52
N SER A 4 0.57 25.06 -25.83
CA SER A 4 0.44 25.17 -24.37
C SER A 4 1.56 24.34 -23.72
N GLY A 5 2.77 24.89 -23.71
CA GLY A 5 3.81 24.41 -22.84
C GLY A 5 3.42 24.69 -21.39
N ALA A 6 2.76 23.73 -20.74
CA ALA A 6 2.63 23.78 -19.30
C ALA A 6 4.05 23.84 -18.71
N PRO A 7 4.35 24.78 -17.80
CA PRO A 7 5.66 24.83 -17.18
C PRO A 7 5.92 23.49 -16.51
N CYS A 8 7.02 22.84 -16.90
CA CYS A 8 7.49 21.63 -16.27
C CYS A 8 7.68 21.96 -14.78
N ARG A 9 6.77 21.45 -13.93
CA ARG A 9 6.88 21.66 -12.49
C ARG A 9 8.09 20.89 -12.01
N PRO A 10 9.01 21.56 -11.31
CA PRO A 10 10.19 20.92 -10.78
C PRO A 10 9.77 19.78 -9.84
N GLN A 11 10.08 18.56 -10.21
CA GLN A 11 9.84 17.41 -9.33
C GLN A 11 11.09 17.15 -8.52
N ILE A 12 11.04 17.45 -7.22
CA ILE A 12 12.10 17.09 -6.29
C ILE A 12 12.06 15.56 -6.13
N PRO A 13 13.18 14.85 -6.40
CA PRO A 13 13.24 13.42 -6.19
C PRO A 13 12.79 13.03 -4.78
N ARG A 14 11.93 12.03 -4.68
CA ARG A 14 11.44 11.51 -3.41
C ARG A 14 11.69 10.02 -3.28
N ARG A 15 11.72 9.52 -2.07
CA ARG A 15 11.58 8.10 -1.77
C ARG A 15 10.10 7.70 -1.83
N GLY A 16 9.82 6.51 -2.31
CA GLY A 16 8.48 5.94 -2.36
C GLY A 16 7.91 5.59 -0.99
N ILE A 17 6.67 5.13 -0.98
CA ILE A 17 5.88 4.82 0.21
C ILE A 17 5.42 3.36 0.16
N MET A 18 5.52 2.63 1.26
CA MET A 18 4.78 1.40 1.49
C MET A 18 3.39 1.76 2.04
N LEU A 19 2.37 1.77 1.19
CA LEU A 19 0.99 2.06 1.58
C LEU A 19 0.26 0.76 1.93
N VAL A 20 -0.07 0.57 3.19
CA VAL A 20 -0.89 -0.56 3.64
C VAL A 20 -2.35 -0.14 3.68
N LEU A 21 -3.20 -0.92 3.03
CA LEU A 21 -4.64 -0.89 3.26
C LEU A 21 -5.05 -2.17 4.00
N SER A 22 -5.57 -2.02 5.21
CA SER A 22 -6.17 -3.11 5.97
C SER A 22 -7.62 -2.82 6.28
N SER A 23 -8.39 -3.86 6.50
CA SER A 23 -9.80 -3.73 6.84
C SER A 23 -10.37 -5.04 7.37
N PRO A 24 -11.45 -5.02 8.11
CA PRO A 24 -12.25 -6.23 8.31
C PRO A 24 -12.81 -6.72 6.98
N SER A 25 -13.04 -8.05 6.90
CA SER A 25 -13.70 -8.65 5.73
C SER A 25 -15.04 -7.96 5.46
N GLY A 26 -15.31 -7.61 4.20
CA GLY A 26 -16.55 -6.91 3.82
C GLY A 26 -16.52 -5.39 3.86
N ALA A 27 -15.48 -4.74 4.39
CA ALA A 27 -15.39 -3.28 4.45
C ALA A 27 -15.12 -2.59 3.09
N GLY A 28 -14.74 -3.35 2.03
CA GLY A 28 -14.58 -2.81 0.68
C GLY A 28 -13.14 -2.55 0.24
N LYS A 29 -12.13 -3.04 0.98
CA LYS A 29 -10.70 -2.87 0.71
C LYS A 29 -10.34 -3.14 -0.75
N THR A 30 -10.67 -4.33 -1.29
CA THR A 30 -10.32 -4.73 -2.67
C THR A 30 -10.85 -3.76 -3.72
N THR A 31 -12.04 -3.19 -3.52
CA THR A 31 -12.61 -2.21 -4.44
C THR A 31 -11.84 -0.89 -4.38
N ILE A 32 -11.51 -0.43 -3.19
CA ILE A 32 -10.71 0.78 -2.98
C ILE A 32 -9.31 0.60 -3.57
N SER A 33 -8.61 -0.52 -3.27
CA SER A 33 -7.29 -0.82 -3.81
C SER A 33 -7.26 -0.81 -5.33
N ARG A 34 -8.25 -1.47 -5.97
CA ARG A 34 -8.33 -1.52 -7.44
C ARG A 34 -8.56 -0.15 -8.07
N GLN A 35 -9.44 0.67 -7.48
CA GLN A 35 -9.68 2.02 -7.99
C GLN A 35 -8.48 2.93 -7.78
N LEU A 36 -7.83 2.83 -6.63
CA LEU A 36 -6.63 3.59 -6.31
C LEU A 36 -5.49 3.29 -7.31
N LEU A 37 -5.21 2.00 -7.57
CA LEU A 37 -4.21 1.56 -8.56
C LEU A 37 -4.52 2.04 -9.98
N GLY A 38 -5.80 2.14 -10.35
CA GLY A 38 -6.20 2.60 -11.68
C GLY A 38 -6.15 4.12 -11.88
N ARG A 39 -5.99 4.90 -10.81
CA ARG A 39 -6.06 6.38 -10.83
C ARG A 39 -4.78 7.07 -10.40
N THR A 40 -3.92 6.36 -9.68
CA THR A 40 -2.76 6.95 -9.00
C THR A 40 -1.50 6.60 -9.74
N ASP A 41 -0.85 7.59 -10.32
CA ASP A 41 0.45 7.42 -10.95
C ASP A 41 1.51 7.02 -9.92
N HIS A 42 2.48 6.20 -10.35
CA HIS A 42 3.56 5.72 -9.51
C HIS A 42 3.11 4.90 -8.29
N LEU A 43 1.96 4.24 -8.38
CA LEU A 43 1.49 3.30 -7.37
C LEU A 43 1.33 1.91 -8.00
N THR A 44 1.98 0.91 -7.43
CA THR A 44 1.92 -0.48 -7.89
C THR A 44 1.48 -1.41 -6.75
N MET A 45 0.88 -2.56 -7.08
CA MET A 45 0.57 -3.57 -6.07
C MET A 45 1.83 -4.34 -5.69
N SER A 46 2.00 -4.68 -4.42
CA SER A 46 3.03 -5.63 -3.99
C SER A 46 2.74 -7.02 -4.57
N VAL A 47 3.76 -7.67 -5.13
CA VAL A 47 3.67 -9.05 -5.61
C VAL A 47 4.19 -9.97 -4.50
N SER A 48 3.29 -10.79 -3.93
CA SER A 48 3.65 -11.74 -2.88
C SER A 48 4.32 -12.98 -3.45
N ALA A 49 5.30 -13.52 -2.74
CA ALA A 49 5.79 -14.87 -2.97
C ALA A 49 4.88 -15.90 -2.28
N THR A 50 4.74 -17.09 -2.85
CA THR A 50 3.94 -18.15 -2.26
C THR A 50 4.50 -19.54 -2.58
N THR A 51 4.27 -20.49 -1.66
CA THR A 51 4.56 -21.92 -1.88
C THR A 51 3.37 -22.68 -2.49
N ARG A 52 2.22 -22.01 -2.65
CA ARG A 52 1.07 -22.59 -3.33
C ARG A 52 1.38 -22.78 -4.82
N PRO A 53 1.01 -23.92 -5.43
CA PRO A 53 1.12 -24.08 -6.87
C PRO A 53 0.32 -23.02 -7.64
N PRO A 54 0.79 -22.57 -8.81
CA PRO A 54 0.07 -21.63 -9.66
C PRO A 54 -1.29 -22.21 -10.09
N ARG A 55 -2.29 -21.35 -10.18
CA ARG A 55 -3.60 -21.70 -10.75
C ARG A 55 -3.59 -21.42 -12.26
N PRO A 56 -4.52 -22.03 -13.03
CA PRO A 56 -4.67 -21.70 -14.44
C PRO A 56 -4.88 -20.20 -14.64
N GLY A 57 -4.05 -19.59 -15.49
CA GLY A 57 -4.10 -18.16 -15.80
C GLY A 57 -3.24 -17.25 -14.91
N GLU A 58 -2.63 -17.78 -13.84
CA GLU A 58 -1.67 -17.00 -13.02
C GLU A 58 -0.28 -17.02 -13.67
N THR A 59 0.38 -15.88 -13.65
CA THR A 59 1.72 -15.66 -14.23
C THR A 59 2.73 -15.39 -13.13
N ASP A 60 3.84 -16.15 -13.15
CA ASP A 60 4.96 -15.96 -12.23
C ASP A 60 5.56 -14.56 -12.35
N GLY A 61 5.88 -13.96 -11.22
CA GLY A 61 6.41 -12.60 -11.14
C GLY A 61 5.39 -11.49 -11.34
N THR A 62 4.16 -11.82 -11.74
CA THR A 62 3.06 -10.84 -11.93
C THR A 62 1.96 -11.01 -10.90
N ASP A 63 1.36 -12.20 -10.82
CA ASP A 63 0.32 -12.50 -9.83
C ASP A 63 0.93 -12.90 -8.48
N TYR A 64 1.94 -13.76 -8.55
CA TYR A 64 2.75 -14.21 -7.43
C TYR A 64 4.17 -14.54 -7.91
N VAL A 65 5.12 -14.55 -6.97
CA VAL A 65 6.42 -15.24 -7.15
C VAL A 65 6.25 -16.64 -6.58
N PHE A 66 6.17 -17.65 -7.45
CA PHE A 66 5.97 -19.04 -7.01
C PHE A 66 7.29 -19.67 -6.59
N LEU A 67 7.37 -20.10 -5.33
CA LEU A 67 8.57 -20.68 -4.73
C LEU A 67 8.27 -22.08 -4.22
N SER A 68 9.28 -22.96 -4.24
CA SER A 68 9.22 -24.20 -3.47
C SER A 68 9.29 -23.89 -1.98
N ASP A 69 8.86 -24.85 -1.14
CA ASP A 69 9.00 -24.74 0.33
C ASP A 69 10.44 -24.54 0.77
N GLN A 70 11.38 -25.19 0.08
CA GLN A 70 12.81 -25.07 0.35
C GLN A 70 13.35 -23.68 0.03
N GLU A 71 13.00 -23.13 -1.12
CA GLU A 71 13.38 -21.76 -1.53
C GLU A 71 12.78 -20.71 -0.60
N PHE A 72 11.50 -20.87 -0.23
CA PHE A 72 10.83 -19.96 0.69
C PHE A 72 11.54 -19.99 2.08
N ALA A 73 11.85 -21.19 2.59
CA ALA A 73 12.54 -21.34 3.85
C ALA A 73 13.95 -20.73 3.83
N ALA A 74 14.70 -20.93 2.75
CA ALA A 74 16.03 -20.35 2.57
C ALA A 74 15.99 -18.82 2.54
N ARG A 75 15.05 -18.22 1.79
CA ARG A 75 14.86 -16.76 1.74
C ARG A 75 14.40 -16.19 3.08
N LEU A 76 13.54 -16.91 3.80
CA LEU A 76 13.09 -16.51 5.15
C LEU A 76 14.27 -16.48 6.12
N ALA A 77 15.09 -17.53 6.14
CA ALA A 77 16.29 -17.59 6.98
C ALA A 77 17.31 -16.49 6.63
N ALA A 78 17.36 -16.06 5.36
CA ALA A 78 18.19 -14.96 4.89
C ALA A 78 17.60 -13.55 5.17
N GLY A 79 16.43 -13.44 5.81
CA GLY A 79 15.79 -12.15 6.12
C GLY A 79 15.29 -11.39 4.88
N GLN A 80 15.01 -12.10 3.79
CA GLN A 80 14.62 -11.48 2.50
C GLN A 80 13.14 -11.11 2.41
N PHE A 81 12.33 -11.38 3.45
CA PHE A 81 10.94 -11.00 3.49
C PHE A 81 10.72 -9.75 4.36
N LEU A 82 9.81 -8.88 3.93
CA LEU A 82 9.29 -7.77 4.71
C LEU A 82 8.22 -8.24 5.71
N GLU A 83 7.34 -9.12 5.25
CA GLU A 83 6.31 -9.81 6.02
C GLU A 83 6.10 -11.22 5.46
N HIS A 84 5.58 -12.12 6.27
CA HIS A 84 5.19 -13.47 5.84
C HIS A 84 4.09 -14.05 6.73
N ALA A 85 3.29 -14.96 6.16
CA ALA A 85 2.23 -15.67 6.88
C ALA A 85 2.07 -17.10 6.34
N SER A 86 1.45 -17.95 7.13
CA SER A 86 0.98 -19.28 6.70
C SER A 86 -0.54 -19.29 6.64
N VAL A 87 -1.11 -19.59 5.47
CA VAL A 87 -2.55 -19.59 5.22
C VAL A 87 -2.92 -20.89 4.52
N PHE A 88 -3.81 -21.67 5.12
CA PHE A 88 -4.27 -22.98 4.60
C PHE A 88 -3.13 -23.91 4.16
N GLY A 89 -2.07 -23.99 4.97
CA GLY A 89 -0.93 -24.88 4.72
C GLY A 89 0.09 -24.38 3.70
N ASN A 90 -0.14 -23.26 3.05
CA ASN A 90 0.82 -22.60 2.15
C ASN A 90 1.42 -21.37 2.83
N ARG A 91 2.64 -21.02 2.43
CA ARG A 91 3.33 -19.81 2.88
C ARG A 91 3.11 -18.69 1.88
N TYR A 92 3.01 -17.48 2.41
CA TYR A 92 2.93 -16.24 1.65
C TYR A 92 3.87 -15.23 2.28
N GLY A 93 4.38 -14.29 1.50
CA GLY A 93 5.18 -13.20 2.03
C GLY A 93 5.62 -12.25 0.95
N THR A 94 5.98 -11.03 1.32
CA THR A 94 6.45 -10.01 0.39
C THR A 94 7.96 -9.92 0.43
N LEU A 95 8.61 -10.09 -0.71
CA LEU A 95 10.06 -9.97 -0.84
C LEU A 95 10.51 -8.52 -0.67
N ARG A 96 11.59 -8.31 0.08
CA ARG A 96 12.16 -6.99 0.37
C ARG A 96 12.72 -6.31 -0.87
N GLU A 97 13.54 -7.01 -1.66
CA GLU A 97 14.30 -6.43 -2.77
C GLU A 97 13.43 -5.71 -3.82
N PRO A 98 12.34 -6.29 -4.37
CA PRO A 98 11.49 -5.61 -5.34
C PRO A 98 10.82 -4.35 -4.78
N VAL A 99 10.42 -4.39 -3.49
CA VAL A 99 9.82 -3.25 -2.82
C VAL A 99 10.84 -2.13 -2.65
N GLU A 100 12.01 -2.42 -2.10
CA GLU A 100 13.09 -1.45 -1.93
C GLU A 100 13.51 -0.81 -3.26
N ALA A 101 13.60 -1.60 -4.32
CA ALA A 101 13.90 -1.09 -5.65
C ALA A 101 12.82 -0.12 -6.16
N ALA A 102 11.55 -0.38 -5.89
CA ALA A 102 10.45 0.53 -6.23
C ALA A 102 10.53 1.83 -5.42
N LEU A 103 10.70 1.72 -4.09
CA LEU A 103 10.81 2.89 -3.21
C LEU A 103 11.99 3.79 -3.58
N ALA A 104 13.13 3.18 -3.95
CA ALA A 104 14.34 3.92 -4.37
C ALA A 104 14.11 4.72 -5.67
N ARG A 105 13.25 4.25 -6.57
CA ARG A 105 12.86 4.97 -7.79
C ARG A 105 11.83 6.07 -7.54
N GLY A 106 11.26 6.14 -6.33
CA GLY A 106 10.17 7.05 -6.01
C GLY A 106 8.78 6.47 -6.29
N ASP A 107 8.67 5.19 -6.64
CA ASP A 107 7.38 4.52 -6.81
C ASP A 107 6.83 4.06 -5.47
N ASP A 108 5.51 4.14 -5.29
CA ASP A 108 4.83 3.67 -4.10
C ASP A 108 4.35 2.23 -4.29
N VAL A 109 4.33 1.46 -3.22
CA VAL A 109 3.88 0.07 -3.24
C VAL A 109 2.68 -0.09 -2.32
N LEU A 110 1.57 -0.57 -2.87
CA LEU A 110 0.34 -0.88 -2.14
C LEU A 110 0.37 -2.31 -1.62
N PHE A 111 0.12 -2.47 -0.33
CA PHE A 111 0.02 -3.76 0.34
C PHE A 111 -1.42 -4.07 0.73
N ASP A 112 -1.90 -5.25 0.34
CA ASP A 112 -3.19 -5.82 0.76
C ASP A 112 -2.94 -6.90 1.82
N VAL A 113 -2.56 -6.49 3.02
CA VAL A 113 -2.24 -7.39 4.14
C VAL A 113 -3.19 -7.17 5.31
N ASP A 114 -3.26 -8.15 6.21
CA ASP A 114 -4.00 -8.04 7.46
C ASP A 114 -3.18 -7.31 8.55
N TRP A 115 -3.73 -7.21 9.76
CA TRP A 115 -3.06 -6.54 10.87
C TRP A 115 -1.74 -7.21 11.26
N GLN A 116 -1.61 -8.55 11.13
CA GLN A 116 -0.38 -9.27 11.46
C GLN A 116 0.74 -8.92 10.47
N GLY A 117 0.42 -8.92 9.17
CA GLY A 117 1.35 -8.46 8.13
C GLY A 117 1.73 -6.99 8.30
N THR A 118 0.76 -6.14 8.68
CA THR A 118 1.02 -4.72 8.97
C THR A 118 2.02 -4.53 10.12
N GLN A 119 1.87 -5.30 11.20
CA GLN A 119 2.84 -5.27 12.31
C GLN A 119 4.24 -5.69 11.88
N GLN A 120 4.37 -6.74 11.06
CA GLN A 120 5.65 -7.19 10.54
C GLN A 120 6.29 -6.11 9.65
N LEU A 121 5.54 -5.49 8.75
CA LEU A 121 6.02 -4.37 7.93
C LEU A 121 6.51 -3.21 8.79
N ARG A 122 5.79 -2.87 9.87
CA ARG A 122 6.18 -1.81 10.80
C ARG A 122 7.50 -2.10 11.52
N HIS A 123 7.76 -3.36 11.87
CA HIS A 123 9.02 -3.79 12.47
C HIS A 123 10.17 -3.86 11.46
N SER A 124 9.87 -4.20 10.21
CA SER A 124 10.88 -4.39 9.17
C SER A 124 11.39 -3.08 8.57
N ASP A 125 10.49 -2.09 8.36
CA ASP A 125 10.82 -0.83 7.69
C ASP A 125 9.74 0.24 7.96
N GLY A 126 9.59 0.64 9.21
CA GLY A 126 8.55 1.58 9.64
C GLY A 126 8.69 3.00 9.08
N ALA A 127 9.89 3.40 8.60
CA ALA A 127 10.14 4.77 8.13
C ALA A 127 9.40 5.10 6.83
N ASP A 128 9.26 4.13 5.92
CA ASP A 128 8.56 4.29 4.65
C ASP A 128 7.10 3.84 4.71
N LEU A 129 6.66 3.29 5.85
CA LEU A 129 5.33 2.73 6.01
C LEU A 129 4.28 3.80 6.29
N VAL A 130 3.14 3.69 5.60
CA VAL A 130 1.91 4.45 5.85
C VAL A 130 0.75 3.47 5.91
N THR A 131 0.03 3.45 7.01
CA THR A 131 -1.01 2.45 7.25
C THR A 131 -2.39 3.09 7.33
N VAL A 132 -3.33 2.56 6.55
CA VAL A 132 -4.72 3.02 6.50
C VAL A 132 -5.64 1.85 6.84
N PHE A 133 -6.48 2.04 7.85
CA PHE A 133 -7.51 1.07 8.21
C PHE A 133 -8.86 1.50 7.67
N VAL A 134 -9.47 0.66 6.85
CA VAL A 134 -10.78 0.94 6.24
C VAL A 134 -11.88 0.29 7.08
N LEU A 135 -12.81 1.10 7.58
CA LEU A 135 -13.95 0.67 8.36
C LEU A 135 -15.25 0.70 7.54
N PRO A 136 -16.19 -0.21 7.79
CA PRO A 136 -17.57 -0.05 7.32
C PRO A 136 -18.25 1.10 8.07
N PRO A 137 -19.33 1.70 7.52
CA PRO A 137 -20.02 2.82 8.17
C PRO A 137 -20.85 2.39 9.41
N SER A 138 -21.27 1.12 9.47
CA SER A 138 -22.00 0.55 10.59
C SER A 138 -21.87 -0.97 10.64
N HIS A 139 -22.26 -1.55 11.77
CA HIS A 139 -22.36 -3.00 11.95
C HIS A 139 -23.36 -3.62 10.94
N ASP A 140 -24.54 -3.03 10.81
CA ASP A 140 -25.60 -3.54 9.94
C ASP A 140 -25.18 -3.53 8.46
N GLU A 141 -24.45 -2.50 8.03
CA GLU A 141 -23.93 -2.42 6.68
C GLU A 141 -22.83 -3.47 6.45
N LEU A 142 -21.98 -3.74 7.43
CA LEU A 142 -21.00 -4.82 7.36
C LEU A 142 -21.68 -6.19 7.22
N GLU A 143 -22.67 -6.48 8.07
CA GLU A 143 -23.44 -7.71 8.02
C GLU A 143 -24.13 -7.87 6.66
N ARG A 144 -24.80 -6.82 6.16
CA ARG A 144 -25.41 -6.79 4.83
C ARG A 144 -24.42 -7.11 3.71
N ARG A 145 -23.21 -6.54 3.77
CA ARG A 145 -22.16 -6.78 2.76
C ARG A 145 -21.62 -8.21 2.82
N LEU A 146 -21.46 -8.77 4.01
CA LEU A 146 -21.02 -10.15 4.20
C LEU A 146 -22.07 -11.15 3.70
N THR A 147 -23.34 -10.95 4.03
CA THR A 147 -24.44 -11.79 3.58
C THR A 147 -24.62 -11.76 2.06
N LYS A 148 -24.58 -10.56 1.45
CA LYS A 148 -24.75 -10.40 -0.01
C LYS A 148 -23.66 -11.07 -0.85
N ARG A 149 -22.44 -11.19 -0.31
CA ARG A 149 -21.28 -11.73 -1.04
C ARG A 149 -21.33 -13.23 -1.24
N ALA A 150 -22.02 -13.96 -0.40
CA ALA A 150 -21.77 -15.39 -0.29
C ALA A 150 -22.99 -16.29 -0.40
N GLN A 151 -24.22 -15.84 -0.27
CA GLN A 151 -25.39 -16.74 -0.05
C GLN A 151 -25.12 -17.78 1.05
N ASP A 152 -24.27 -17.42 2.03
CA ASP A 152 -23.78 -18.32 3.06
C ASP A 152 -24.87 -18.55 4.14
N PRO A 153 -24.87 -19.72 4.80
CA PRO A 153 -25.69 -19.95 5.99
C PRO A 153 -25.40 -18.93 7.11
N ASP A 154 -26.40 -18.62 7.92
CA ASP A 154 -26.31 -17.65 9.03
C ASP A 154 -25.14 -17.91 9.99
N GLU A 155 -24.75 -19.15 10.16
CA GLU A 155 -23.62 -19.56 11.00
C GLU A 155 -22.27 -19.05 10.44
N VAL A 156 -22.11 -19.12 9.13
CA VAL A 156 -20.91 -18.61 8.44
C VAL A 156 -20.85 -17.09 8.52
N VAL A 157 -21.99 -16.41 8.37
CA VAL A 157 -22.08 -14.95 8.53
C VAL A 157 -21.68 -14.54 9.96
N ARG A 158 -22.21 -15.24 10.98
CA ARG A 158 -21.85 -14.98 12.38
C ARG A 158 -20.36 -15.18 12.65
N ALA A 159 -19.76 -16.24 12.13
CA ALA A 159 -18.33 -16.50 12.27
C ALA A 159 -17.49 -15.39 11.62
N ARG A 160 -17.89 -14.91 10.43
CA ARG A 160 -17.24 -13.79 9.75
C ARG A 160 -17.40 -12.47 10.52
N MET A 161 -18.56 -12.21 11.10
CA MET A 161 -18.78 -11.03 11.95
C MET A 161 -17.90 -11.03 13.19
N ALA A 162 -17.78 -12.21 13.86
CA ALA A 162 -16.88 -12.37 15.01
C ALA A 162 -15.41 -12.13 14.63
N LYS A 163 -14.98 -12.67 13.47
CA LYS A 163 -13.65 -12.40 12.94
C LYS A 163 -13.43 -10.92 12.63
N ALA A 164 -14.41 -10.26 12.02
CA ALA A 164 -14.35 -8.84 11.71
C ALA A 164 -14.22 -7.98 12.97
N ALA A 165 -14.92 -8.33 14.07
CA ALA A 165 -14.77 -7.63 15.35
C ALA A 165 -13.33 -7.75 15.90
N GLY A 166 -12.70 -8.94 15.79
CA GLY A 166 -11.29 -9.13 16.13
C GLY A 166 -10.34 -8.29 15.24
N GLU A 167 -10.60 -8.22 13.94
CA GLU A 167 -9.81 -7.38 13.03
C GLU A 167 -9.98 -5.88 13.33
N ILE A 168 -11.20 -5.42 13.66
CA ILE A 168 -11.49 -4.03 14.03
C ILE A 168 -10.76 -3.62 15.32
N SER A 169 -10.55 -4.51 16.29
CA SER A 169 -9.89 -4.15 17.56
C SER A 169 -8.47 -3.61 17.39
N HIS A 170 -7.82 -3.89 16.25
CA HIS A 170 -6.48 -3.40 15.91
C HIS A 170 -6.45 -1.99 15.30
N TRP A 171 -7.59 -1.28 15.21
CA TRP A 171 -7.69 0.03 14.56
C TRP A 171 -6.68 1.07 15.08
N ALA A 172 -6.35 1.03 16.37
CA ALA A 172 -5.43 1.99 17.00
C ALA A 172 -3.96 1.82 16.57
N GLU A 173 -3.63 0.74 15.86
CA GLU A 173 -2.29 0.46 15.35
C GLU A 173 -2.02 1.13 13.99
N TYR A 174 -3.04 1.78 13.39
CA TYR A 174 -2.95 2.39 12.07
C TYR A 174 -2.80 3.91 12.15
N ASP A 175 -2.10 4.47 11.17
CA ASP A 175 -1.85 5.91 11.11
C ASP A 175 -3.11 6.69 10.70
N TYR A 176 -3.97 6.08 9.88
CA TYR A 176 -5.18 6.69 9.33
C TYR A 176 -6.37 5.75 9.37
N ILE A 177 -7.55 6.32 9.61
CA ILE A 177 -8.83 5.60 9.58
C ILE A 177 -9.72 6.19 8.49
N VAL A 178 -10.24 5.34 7.60
CA VAL A 178 -11.17 5.73 6.54
C VAL A 178 -12.47 4.95 6.69
N VAL A 179 -13.57 5.65 6.99
CA VAL A 179 -14.91 5.04 7.01
C VAL A 179 -15.45 5.01 5.58
N ASN A 180 -15.71 3.80 5.07
CA ASN A 180 -16.21 3.54 3.72
C ASN A 180 -17.75 3.53 3.68
N SER A 181 -18.34 4.72 3.76
CA SER A 181 -19.77 4.93 3.53
C SER A 181 -20.10 4.93 2.04
N ASP A 182 -19.19 5.46 1.23
CA ASP A 182 -19.21 5.50 -0.22
C ASP A 182 -17.80 5.24 -0.75
N VAL A 183 -17.69 4.38 -1.75
CA VAL A 183 -16.40 3.93 -2.29
C VAL A 183 -15.61 5.08 -2.91
N GLU A 184 -16.26 5.95 -3.68
CA GLU A 184 -15.59 7.07 -4.34
C GLU A 184 -15.00 8.04 -3.33
N THR A 185 -15.77 8.41 -2.31
CA THR A 185 -15.30 9.25 -1.21
C THR A 185 -14.18 8.58 -0.42
N ALA A 186 -14.24 7.26 -0.20
CA ALA A 186 -13.18 6.52 0.48
C ALA A 186 -11.88 6.52 -0.31
N VAL A 187 -11.95 6.32 -1.64
CA VAL A 187 -10.78 6.39 -2.54
C VAL A 187 -10.16 7.78 -2.48
N GLN A 188 -10.95 8.85 -2.62
CA GLN A 188 -10.47 10.23 -2.55
C GLN A 188 -9.75 10.55 -1.22
N LYS A 189 -10.24 10.00 -0.10
CA LYS A 189 -9.56 10.16 1.20
C LYS A 189 -8.20 9.46 1.21
N VAL A 190 -8.10 8.25 0.67
CA VAL A 190 -6.81 7.53 0.58
C VAL A 190 -5.85 8.24 -0.37
N GLU A 191 -6.33 8.77 -1.51
CA GLU A 191 -5.52 9.57 -2.44
C GLU A 191 -5.00 10.85 -1.76
N ALA A 192 -5.83 11.52 -0.95
CA ALA A 192 -5.42 12.70 -0.19
C ALA A 192 -4.34 12.36 0.84
N ILE A 193 -4.49 11.23 1.57
CA ILE A 193 -3.47 10.74 2.51
C ILE A 193 -2.15 10.47 1.76
N LEU A 194 -2.19 9.71 0.67
CA LEU A 194 -1.02 9.38 -0.12
C LEU A 194 -0.33 10.64 -0.65
N THR A 195 -1.11 11.60 -1.13
CA THR A 195 -0.60 12.89 -1.61
C THR A 195 0.11 13.65 -0.50
N ALA A 196 -0.49 13.75 0.69
CA ALA A 196 0.13 14.42 1.84
C ALA A 196 1.42 13.71 2.27
N GLU A 197 1.41 12.40 2.33
CA GLU A 197 2.56 11.59 2.72
C GLU A 197 3.72 11.69 1.72
N ARG A 198 3.46 11.80 0.42
CA ARG A 198 4.46 12.04 -0.62
C ARG A 198 5.20 13.37 -0.42
N HIS A 199 4.58 14.36 0.22
CA HIS A 199 5.15 15.70 0.45
C HIS A 199 5.83 15.84 1.82
N ARG A 200 5.91 14.80 2.61
CA ARG A 200 6.67 14.85 3.87
C ARG A 200 8.15 15.13 3.60
N ARG A 201 8.70 16.11 4.32
CA ARG A 201 10.07 16.59 4.13
C ARG A 201 11.13 15.48 4.10
N HIS A 202 11.00 14.47 4.95
CA HIS A 202 11.97 13.36 5.03
C HIS A 202 11.96 12.45 3.81
N ARG A 203 10.88 12.45 3.01
CA ARG A 203 10.77 11.67 1.78
C ARG A 203 11.38 12.38 0.57
N LEU A 204 11.54 13.71 0.62
CA LEU A 204 12.07 14.53 -0.47
C LEU A 204 13.61 14.47 -0.45
N ILE A 205 14.18 13.39 -0.98
CA ILE A 205 15.63 13.12 -0.94
C ILE A 205 16.46 14.15 -1.71
N GLY A 206 15.90 14.80 -2.74
CA GLY A 206 16.51 15.88 -3.50
C GLY A 206 16.37 17.28 -2.88
N LEU A 207 15.63 17.42 -1.78
CA LEU A 207 15.27 18.74 -1.22
C LEU A 207 16.50 19.55 -0.78
N GLY A 208 17.51 18.90 -0.20
CA GLY A 208 18.72 19.59 0.26
C GLY A 208 19.49 20.28 -0.88
N ALA A 209 19.69 19.57 -1.98
CA ALA A 209 20.34 20.12 -3.18
C ALA A 209 19.52 21.28 -3.75
N PHE A 210 18.21 21.08 -3.91
CA PHE A 210 17.31 22.11 -4.41
C PHE A 210 17.34 23.40 -3.57
N ILE A 211 17.28 23.31 -2.25
CA ILE A 211 17.37 24.48 -1.35
C ILE A 211 18.74 25.16 -1.45
N SER A 212 19.83 24.37 -1.54
CA SER A 212 21.17 24.91 -1.72
C SER A 212 21.29 25.75 -2.99
N ASP A 213 20.79 25.25 -4.11
CA ASP A 213 20.77 25.92 -5.40
C ASP A 213 19.93 27.20 -5.36
N LEU A 214 18.77 27.16 -4.71
CA LEU A 214 17.93 28.34 -4.48
C LEU A 214 18.66 29.43 -3.71
N CYS A 215 19.34 29.07 -2.62
CA CYS A 215 20.09 30.03 -1.79
C CYS A 215 21.26 30.64 -2.56
N GLN A 216 21.98 29.84 -3.35
CA GLN A 216 23.11 30.32 -4.16
C GLN A 216 22.64 31.25 -5.29
N ALA A 217 21.54 30.90 -5.98
CA ALA A 217 20.98 31.76 -7.02
C ALA A 217 20.53 33.12 -6.45
N ALA A 218 19.83 33.08 -5.30
CA ALA A 218 19.39 34.30 -4.62
C ALA A 218 20.56 35.18 -4.19
N ALA A 219 21.65 34.61 -3.64
CA ALA A 219 22.86 35.36 -3.25
C ALA A 219 23.59 35.95 -4.47
N ALA A 220 23.53 35.32 -5.63
CA ALA A 220 24.17 35.77 -6.86
C ALA A 220 23.31 36.75 -7.68
N GLY A 221 22.09 37.10 -7.26
CA GLY A 221 21.16 37.95 -8.01
C GLY A 221 20.73 37.34 -9.35
N ARG A 222 20.84 36.03 -9.53
CA ARG A 222 20.50 35.30 -10.77
C ARG A 222 19.06 34.84 -10.75
N ALA A 223 18.42 34.77 -11.95
CA ALA A 223 17.17 34.08 -12.11
C ALA A 223 17.37 32.60 -11.69
N LEU A 224 16.33 32.03 -11.02
CA LEU A 224 16.36 30.65 -10.55
C LEU A 224 16.55 29.67 -11.73
N PRO A 225 17.44 28.66 -11.61
CA PRO A 225 17.51 27.60 -12.62
C PRO A 225 16.16 26.88 -12.71
N SER A 226 15.71 26.64 -13.93
CA SER A 226 14.62 25.68 -14.16
C SER A 226 15.10 24.30 -13.75
N LEU A 227 14.41 23.65 -12.84
CA LEU A 227 14.69 22.26 -12.47
C LEU A 227 14.55 21.33 -13.67
N PRO A 228 15.41 20.29 -13.76
CA PRO A 228 15.40 19.32 -14.84
C PRO A 228 14.10 18.56 -14.95
#